data_ae2a99c3aade66ae63cea92194ccc250
#
_entry.id   ae2a99c3aade66ae63cea92194ccc250
#
_cell.length_a   1.000
_cell.length_b   1.000
_cell.length_c   1.000
_cell.angle_alpha   90.00
_cell.angle_beta   90.00
_cell.angle_gamma   90.00
#
_symmetry.space_group_name_H-M   'P 1'
#
loop_
_entity.id
_entity.type
_entity.pdbx_description
1 polymer ?
#
loop_
_entity_poly.entity_id
_entity_poly.type
_entity_poly.pdbx_seq_one_letter_code
_entity_poly.pdbx_strand_id
1 'polypeptide(L)'
;MGYKALLVDRVDGIATLTMNRPEARNALDIQMREDLVSALDEIERDPATRVVVLTGAGGHFSAGGDVKSMAARRHSAAEGRERVEMLNRFVLRLFNFPKPTIAMVDGFAVGAGCNIALGCDMIIASDRAKFGEVLLKIGLVPDGGGTWLLQRLVGLAKAKEMVLTAEIIDAAEALRIGLVNRVVPAVELEATTRALAGRIAAGPPLAATLAKSLLNRAATVDLAAALEGEAFGQSNAISSEDHAEGVRAFLEKRAPKFQGR
;
A
#
# COMPACT_ATOMS: atom_id res chain seq x y z
N MET A 1 -21.21 0.69 11.46
CA MET A 1 -20.58 1.37 12.61
C MET A 1 -19.44 2.21 12.08
N GLY A 2 -19.22 3.44 12.55
CA GLY A 2 -18.12 4.28 12.06
C GLY A 2 -16.78 3.82 12.65
N TYR A 3 -15.70 3.94 11.88
CA TYR A 3 -14.33 3.76 12.37
C TYR A 3 -13.96 4.85 13.37
N LYS A 4 -13.09 4.56 14.34
CA LYS A 4 -12.68 5.52 15.37
C LYS A 4 -11.41 6.28 14.99
N ALA A 5 -10.48 5.60 14.32
CA ALA A 5 -9.17 6.13 13.95
C ALA A 5 -8.96 6.25 12.42
N LEU A 6 -10.01 5.96 11.63
CA LEU A 6 -9.95 5.94 10.17
C LEU A 6 -11.14 6.70 9.57
N LEU A 7 -10.91 7.48 8.52
CA LEU A 7 -11.96 8.02 7.67
C LEU A 7 -11.98 7.21 6.37
N VAL A 8 -13.18 6.92 5.87
CA VAL A 8 -13.36 6.18 4.62
C VAL A 8 -14.28 6.98 3.71
N ASP A 9 -13.78 7.36 2.55
CA ASP A 9 -14.54 8.01 1.48
C ASP A 9 -14.58 7.10 0.25
N ARG A 10 -15.69 7.08 -0.48
CA ARG A 10 -15.87 6.26 -1.70
C ARG A 10 -16.48 7.12 -2.80
N VAL A 11 -15.67 7.40 -3.81
CA VAL A 11 -16.08 8.22 -4.97
C VAL A 11 -15.51 7.61 -6.24
N ASP A 12 -16.33 7.47 -7.28
CA ASP A 12 -15.92 7.05 -8.63
C ASP A 12 -15.11 5.75 -8.69
N GLY A 13 -15.48 4.76 -7.86
CA GLY A 13 -14.79 3.49 -7.79
C GLY A 13 -13.48 3.51 -7.00
N ILE A 14 -13.17 4.61 -6.34
CA ILE A 14 -11.98 4.78 -5.50
C ILE A 14 -12.42 4.83 -4.03
N ALA A 15 -11.85 3.97 -3.20
CA ALA A 15 -11.96 4.07 -1.74
C ALA A 15 -10.72 4.75 -1.18
N THR A 16 -10.88 5.88 -0.51
CA THR A 16 -9.79 6.58 0.19
C THR A 16 -9.88 6.27 1.67
N LEU A 17 -8.84 5.62 2.20
CA LEU A 17 -8.63 5.31 3.60
C LEU A 17 -7.69 6.35 4.20
N THR A 18 -8.21 7.23 5.06
CA THR A 18 -7.39 8.25 5.72
C THR A 18 -7.17 7.89 7.17
N MET A 19 -5.94 7.54 7.54
CA MET A 19 -5.54 7.38 8.95
C MET A 19 -5.75 8.71 9.67
N ASN A 20 -6.55 8.72 10.74
CA ASN A 20 -7.06 9.96 11.34
C ASN A 20 -6.74 10.06 12.84
N ARG A 21 -5.44 10.13 13.13
CA ARG A 21 -4.88 10.50 14.45
C ARG A 21 -3.79 11.55 14.26
N PRO A 22 -4.13 12.74 13.70
CA PRO A 22 -3.13 13.76 13.33
C PRO A 22 -2.31 14.26 14.53
N GLU A 23 -2.88 14.31 15.73
CA GLU A 23 -2.20 14.66 16.99
C GLU A 23 -1.05 13.70 17.35
N ALA A 24 -1.12 12.46 16.89
CA ALA A 24 -0.08 11.45 17.02
C ALA A 24 0.66 11.18 15.69
N ARG A 25 0.52 12.06 14.68
CA ARG A 25 1.03 11.87 13.32
C ARG A 25 0.64 10.49 12.75
N ASN A 26 -0.58 10.09 12.99
CA ASN A 26 -1.16 8.83 12.53
C ASN A 26 -0.38 7.58 12.99
N ALA A 27 0.15 7.62 14.22
CA ALA A 27 0.79 6.46 14.83
C ALA A 27 -0.20 5.29 14.98
N LEU A 28 0.29 4.08 14.73
CA LEU A 28 -0.48 2.84 14.66
C LEU A 28 -0.69 2.25 16.07
N ASP A 29 -1.77 2.64 16.73
CA ASP A 29 -2.26 1.95 17.92
C ASP A 29 -3.11 0.71 17.53
N ILE A 30 -3.65 0.03 18.52
CA ILE A 30 -4.48 -1.17 18.30
C ILE A 30 -5.74 -0.80 17.50
N GLN A 31 -6.42 0.30 17.88
CA GLN A 31 -7.65 0.72 17.21
C GLN A 31 -7.45 1.05 15.72
N MET A 32 -6.38 1.78 15.38
CA MET A 32 -6.05 2.07 13.98
C MET A 32 -5.84 0.78 13.16
N ARG A 33 -5.15 -0.21 13.75
CA ARG A 33 -4.92 -1.50 13.06
C ARG A 33 -6.21 -2.28 12.84
N GLU A 34 -7.10 -2.31 13.84
CA GLU A 34 -8.41 -2.96 13.74
C GLU A 34 -9.29 -2.25 12.70
N ASP A 35 -9.33 -0.92 12.70
CA ASP A 35 -10.09 -0.13 11.75
C ASP A 35 -9.59 -0.36 10.30
N LEU A 36 -8.27 -0.39 10.08
CA LEU A 36 -7.67 -0.65 8.78
C LEU A 36 -8.02 -2.06 8.24
N VAL A 37 -7.94 -3.08 9.09
CA VAL A 37 -8.33 -4.46 8.70
C VAL A 37 -9.81 -4.51 8.34
N SER A 38 -10.67 -3.95 9.19
CA SER A 38 -12.12 -3.94 8.97
C SER A 38 -12.51 -3.19 7.69
N ALA A 39 -11.83 -2.07 7.41
CA ALA A 39 -12.05 -1.30 6.19
C ALA A 39 -11.67 -2.09 4.93
N LEU A 40 -10.53 -2.81 4.95
CA LEU A 40 -10.14 -3.67 3.84
C LEU A 40 -11.16 -4.80 3.61
N ASP A 41 -11.68 -5.41 4.69
CA ASP A 41 -12.69 -6.46 4.58
C ASP A 41 -14.02 -5.97 3.97
N GLU A 42 -14.45 -4.76 4.32
CA GLU A 42 -15.62 -4.13 3.69
C GLU A 42 -15.37 -3.79 2.21
N ILE A 43 -14.22 -3.19 1.92
CA ILE A 43 -13.86 -2.76 0.56
C ILE A 43 -13.68 -3.96 -0.38
N GLU A 44 -13.17 -5.07 0.10
CA GLU A 44 -13.01 -6.28 -0.73
C GLU A 44 -14.36 -6.77 -1.25
N ARG A 45 -15.39 -6.76 -0.39
CA ARG A 45 -16.74 -7.21 -0.71
C ARG A 45 -17.56 -6.20 -1.53
N ASP A 46 -17.10 -4.95 -1.61
CA ASP A 46 -17.80 -3.90 -2.35
C ASP A 46 -17.42 -3.93 -3.84
N PRO A 47 -18.30 -4.40 -4.74
CA PRO A 47 -17.99 -4.47 -6.18
C PRO A 47 -17.86 -3.08 -6.83
N ALA A 48 -18.37 -2.03 -6.20
CA ALA A 48 -18.28 -0.67 -6.73
C ALA A 48 -16.87 -0.09 -6.57
N THR A 49 -16.13 -0.51 -5.54
CA THR A 49 -14.74 -0.07 -5.33
C THR A 49 -13.79 -0.88 -6.21
N ARG A 50 -12.93 -0.20 -6.95
CA ARG A 50 -11.94 -0.77 -7.89
C ARG A 50 -10.49 -0.50 -7.50
N VAL A 51 -10.24 0.58 -6.74
CA VAL A 51 -8.91 1.03 -6.29
C VAL A 51 -9.00 1.51 -4.86
N VAL A 52 -7.94 1.28 -4.08
CA VAL A 52 -7.80 1.82 -2.72
C VAL A 52 -6.68 2.84 -2.69
N VAL A 53 -6.93 3.99 -2.12
CA VAL A 53 -5.91 4.99 -1.77
C VAL A 53 -5.78 5.02 -0.25
N LEU A 54 -4.55 4.85 0.26
CA LEU A 54 -4.23 4.97 1.69
C LEU A 54 -3.45 6.24 1.93
N THR A 55 -3.86 7.05 2.90
CA THR A 55 -3.21 8.31 3.26
C THR A 55 -3.34 8.60 4.75
N GLY A 56 -2.78 9.73 5.20
CA GLY A 56 -2.87 10.20 6.57
C GLY A 56 -3.39 11.64 6.69
N ALA A 57 -4.19 11.91 7.70
CA ALA A 57 -4.65 13.25 8.02
C ALA A 57 -3.53 14.13 8.63
N GLY A 58 -3.68 15.45 8.56
CA GLY A 58 -2.79 16.40 9.26
C GLY A 58 -1.40 16.53 8.65
N GLY A 59 -1.23 16.22 7.35
CA GLY A 59 0.03 16.45 6.63
C GLY A 59 1.14 15.44 6.97
N HIS A 60 0.79 14.27 7.50
CA HIS A 60 1.70 13.15 7.70
C HIS A 60 1.02 11.85 7.31
N PHE A 61 1.74 10.95 6.64
CA PHE A 61 1.23 9.62 6.36
C PHE A 61 1.12 8.80 7.64
N SER A 62 2.24 8.45 8.27
CA SER A 62 2.27 7.79 9.57
C SER A 62 3.66 7.87 10.21
N ALA A 63 3.71 8.14 11.52
CA ALA A 63 4.92 8.06 12.34
C ALA A 63 5.28 6.64 12.78
N GLY A 64 4.58 5.61 12.30
CA GLY A 64 4.83 4.21 12.64
C GLY A 64 4.15 3.75 13.92
N GLY A 65 4.79 2.87 14.68
CA GLY A 65 4.24 2.36 15.94
C GLY A 65 4.03 3.44 16.99
N ASP A 66 2.98 3.33 17.79
CA ASP A 66 2.71 4.26 18.89
C ASP A 66 3.68 3.99 20.06
N VAL A 67 4.79 4.76 20.08
CA VAL A 67 5.86 4.64 21.08
C VAL A 67 5.36 4.96 22.49
N LYS A 68 4.37 5.86 22.64
CA LYS A 68 3.79 6.15 23.95
C LYS A 68 3.10 4.92 24.53
N SER A 69 2.38 4.18 23.70
CA SER A 69 1.76 2.92 24.11
C SER A 69 2.79 1.82 24.44
N MET A 70 3.96 1.84 23.79
CA MET A 70 5.05 0.89 24.09
C MET A 70 5.72 1.21 25.44
N ALA A 71 5.83 2.51 25.79
CA ALA A 71 6.46 2.95 27.04
C ALA A 71 5.58 2.73 28.28
N ALA A 72 4.28 2.48 28.13
CA ALA A 72 3.33 2.38 29.24
C ALA A 72 3.66 1.22 30.20
N ARG A 73 4.28 0.14 29.73
CA ARG A 73 4.76 -0.98 30.53
C ARG A 73 5.80 -1.82 29.76
N ARG A 74 6.58 -2.59 30.49
CA ARG A 74 7.40 -3.64 29.88
C ARG A 74 6.51 -4.76 29.32
N HIS A 75 6.81 -5.19 28.12
CA HIS A 75 6.16 -6.33 27.49
C HIS A 75 7.06 -7.56 27.56
N SER A 76 6.46 -8.73 27.77
CA SER A 76 7.14 -10.01 27.57
C SER A 76 7.38 -10.24 26.07
N ALA A 77 8.27 -11.17 25.72
CA ALA A 77 8.51 -11.54 24.32
C ALA A 77 7.24 -12.07 23.64
N ALA A 78 6.37 -12.78 24.36
CA ALA A 78 5.10 -13.28 23.82
C ALA A 78 4.14 -12.14 23.45
N GLU A 79 3.96 -11.17 24.35
CA GLU A 79 3.12 -9.99 24.08
C GLU A 79 3.68 -9.11 22.95
N GLY A 80 5.00 -8.96 22.89
CA GLY A 80 5.68 -8.28 21.80
C GLY A 80 5.41 -8.95 20.46
N ARG A 81 5.51 -10.29 20.41
CA ARG A 81 5.20 -11.09 19.23
C ARG A 81 3.75 -10.90 18.76
N GLU A 82 2.77 -10.99 19.65
CA GLU A 82 1.36 -10.83 19.34
C GLU A 82 1.06 -9.45 18.71
N ARG A 83 1.67 -8.39 19.26
CA ARG A 83 1.54 -7.01 18.72
C ARG A 83 2.08 -6.91 17.29
N VAL A 84 3.24 -7.53 17.02
CA VAL A 84 3.84 -7.52 15.69
C VAL A 84 3.04 -8.39 14.72
N GLU A 85 2.56 -9.55 15.14
CA GLU A 85 1.73 -10.43 14.31
C GLU A 85 0.42 -9.74 13.84
N MET A 86 -0.16 -8.87 14.65
CA MET A 86 -1.33 -8.07 14.24
C MET A 86 -0.97 -7.12 13.07
N LEU A 87 0.17 -6.43 13.15
CA LEU A 87 0.66 -5.59 12.06
C LEU A 87 1.00 -6.42 10.82
N ASN A 88 1.70 -7.54 11.01
CA ASN A 88 2.09 -8.43 9.91
C ASN A 88 0.88 -8.97 9.15
N ARG A 89 -0.20 -9.36 9.85
CA ARG A 89 -1.47 -9.77 9.22
C ARG A 89 -2.06 -8.66 8.37
N PHE A 90 -2.05 -7.43 8.87
CA PHE A 90 -2.54 -6.28 8.10
C PHE A 90 -1.70 -6.03 6.84
N VAL A 91 -0.36 -5.97 6.97
CA VAL A 91 0.53 -5.71 5.83
C VAL A 91 0.44 -6.84 4.79
N LEU A 92 0.40 -8.11 5.23
CA LEU A 92 0.22 -9.24 4.33
C LEU A 92 -1.11 -9.18 3.59
N ARG A 93 -2.18 -8.76 4.29
CA ARG A 93 -3.49 -8.53 3.71
C ARG A 93 -3.48 -7.41 2.67
N LEU A 94 -2.82 -6.28 2.97
CA LEU A 94 -2.67 -5.13 2.07
C LEU A 94 -1.88 -5.50 0.81
N PHE A 95 -0.75 -6.17 0.99
CA PHE A 95 0.11 -6.62 -0.11
C PHE A 95 -0.63 -7.55 -1.08
N ASN A 96 -1.41 -8.52 -0.55
CA ASN A 96 -2.19 -9.46 -1.34
C ASN A 96 -3.62 -8.98 -1.62
N PHE A 97 -3.94 -7.71 -1.34
CA PHE A 97 -5.29 -7.19 -1.53
C PHE A 97 -5.69 -7.29 -3.02
N PRO A 98 -6.88 -7.84 -3.36
CA PRO A 98 -7.20 -8.15 -4.75
C PRO A 98 -7.37 -6.91 -5.65
N LYS A 99 -7.65 -5.75 -5.04
CA LYS A 99 -7.77 -4.49 -5.77
C LYS A 99 -6.46 -3.71 -5.71
N PRO A 100 -6.09 -2.95 -6.74
CA PRO A 100 -4.91 -2.08 -6.71
C PRO A 100 -4.94 -1.10 -5.54
N THR A 101 -3.76 -0.88 -4.93
CA THR A 101 -3.57 -0.02 -3.76
C THR A 101 -2.53 1.06 -4.04
N ILE A 102 -2.80 2.30 -3.62
CA ILE A 102 -1.88 3.44 -3.77
C ILE A 102 -1.65 4.06 -2.40
N ALA A 103 -0.41 4.18 -1.97
CA ALA A 103 -0.05 5.04 -0.85
C ALA A 103 0.11 6.49 -1.35
N MET A 104 -0.69 7.40 -0.81
CA MET A 104 -0.57 8.84 -1.01
C MET A 104 0.13 9.44 0.20
N VAL A 105 1.44 9.71 0.05
CA VAL A 105 2.33 10.02 1.15
C VAL A 105 2.67 11.50 1.21
N ASP A 106 2.25 12.14 2.30
CA ASP A 106 2.70 13.48 2.68
C ASP A 106 3.44 13.43 4.01
N GLY A 107 4.43 14.31 4.23
CA GLY A 107 5.22 14.36 5.45
C GLY A 107 5.82 13.01 5.83
N PHE A 108 5.74 12.61 7.10
CA PHE A 108 6.41 11.41 7.59
C PHE A 108 5.69 10.12 7.22
N ALA A 109 6.46 9.16 6.66
CA ALA A 109 6.16 7.75 6.54
C ALA A 109 7.37 6.97 7.10
N VAL A 110 7.38 6.65 8.42
CA VAL A 110 8.56 6.09 9.09
C VAL A 110 8.24 4.85 9.90
N GLY A 111 9.22 3.93 10.04
CA GLY A 111 9.05 2.66 10.71
C GLY A 111 7.88 1.86 10.13
N ALA A 112 6.97 1.35 10.97
CA ALA A 112 5.78 0.63 10.50
C ALA A 112 4.92 1.44 9.51
N GLY A 113 4.93 2.79 9.57
CA GLY A 113 4.27 3.66 8.60
C GLY A 113 4.92 3.60 7.23
N CYS A 114 6.26 3.57 7.16
CA CYS A 114 7.00 3.31 5.93
C CYS A 114 6.60 1.93 5.36
N ASN A 115 6.62 0.91 6.18
CA ASN A 115 6.33 -0.47 5.77
C ASN A 115 4.90 -0.67 5.25
N ILE A 116 3.93 0.06 5.80
CA ILE A 116 2.57 0.09 5.24
C ILE A 116 2.56 0.74 3.84
N ALA A 117 3.28 1.84 3.65
CA ALA A 117 3.39 2.46 2.33
C ALA A 117 4.05 1.51 1.31
N LEU A 118 5.14 0.81 1.72
CA LEU A 118 5.81 -0.21 0.90
C LEU A 118 4.93 -1.42 0.59
N GLY A 119 3.93 -1.71 1.41
CA GLY A 119 2.95 -2.78 1.20
C GLY A 119 1.86 -2.44 0.18
N CYS A 120 1.75 -1.18 -0.26
CA CYS A 120 0.89 -0.78 -1.36
C CYS A 120 1.56 -1.07 -2.72
N ASP A 121 0.76 -1.16 -3.79
CA ASP A 121 1.29 -1.42 -5.14
C ASP A 121 2.05 -0.24 -5.71
N MET A 122 1.68 0.98 -5.33
CA MET A 122 2.30 2.22 -5.80
C MET A 122 2.37 3.25 -4.68
N ILE A 123 3.40 4.09 -4.74
CA ILE A 123 3.60 5.20 -3.79
C ILE A 123 3.72 6.51 -4.58
N ILE A 124 2.79 7.44 -4.33
CA ILE A 124 2.86 8.81 -4.80
C ILE A 124 3.19 9.69 -3.59
N ALA A 125 4.29 10.40 -3.65
CA ALA A 125 4.78 11.21 -2.54
C ALA A 125 4.71 12.70 -2.85
N SER A 126 4.50 13.52 -1.83
CA SER A 126 4.76 14.95 -1.92
C SER A 126 6.27 15.24 -1.88
N ASP A 127 6.68 16.41 -2.35
CA ASP A 127 8.05 16.92 -2.27
C ASP A 127 8.57 17.10 -0.83
N ARG A 128 7.69 17.18 0.16
CA ARG A 128 8.01 17.25 1.59
C ARG A 128 7.95 15.90 2.30
N ALA A 129 7.66 14.80 1.59
CA ALA A 129 7.60 13.47 2.19
C ALA A 129 8.97 13.02 2.72
N LYS A 130 8.93 12.25 3.81
CA LYS A 130 10.11 11.73 4.51
C LYS A 130 9.91 10.25 4.79
N PHE A 131 10.88 9.43 4.41
CA PHE A 131 10.83 7.97 4.56
C PHE A 131 11.99 7.48 5.44
N GLY A 132 11.77 6.44 6.25
CA GLY A 132 12.87 5.87 7.03
C GLY A 132 12.48 4.67 7.87
N GLU A 133 13.46 3.76 8.01
CA GLU A 133 13.39 2.59 8.89
C GLU A 133 14.00 2.93 10.26
N VAL A 134 13.29 3.72 11.04
CA VAL A 134 13.82 4.34 12.28
C VAL A 134 13.78 3.45 13.52
N LEU A 135 13.40 2.19 13.40
CA LEU A 135 13.15 1.27 14.53
C LEU A 135 14.41 1.01 15.37
N LEU A 136 15.61 1.01 14.76
CA LEU A 136 16.85 0.84 15.48
C LEU A 136 17.13 1.98 16.48
N LYS A 137 16.58 3.19 16.27
CA LYS A 137 16.71 4.31 17.23
C LYS A 137 16.13 4.00 18.62
N ILE A 138 15.20 3.06 18.67
CA ILE A 138 14.56 2.62 19.92
C ILE A 138 14.87 1.15 20.24
N GLY A 139 15.94 0.58 19.65
CA GLY A 139 16.37 -0.78 19.92
C GLY A 139 15.48 -1.88 19.35
N LEU A 140 14.70 -1.58 18.30
CA LEU A 140 13.84 -2.54 17.63
C LEU A 140 14.37 -2.84 16.22
N VAL A 141 13.99 -4.02 15.69
CA VAL A 141 14.25 -4.42 14.30
C VAL A 141 13.07 -4.02 13.41
N PRO A 142 13.27 -3.90 12.08
CA PRO A 142 12.16 -3.69 11.15
C PRO A 142 11.09 -4.79 11.27
N ASP A 143 9.83 -4.38 11.29
CA ASP A 143 8.63 -5.23 11.35
C ASP A 143 7.71 -4.94 10.15
N GLY A 144 6.49 -5.43 10.14
CA GLY A 144 5.50 -5.11 9.10
C GLY A 144 6.00 -5.34 7.67
N GLY A 145 6.89 -6.30 7.45
CA GLY A 145 7.42 -6.64 6.12
C GLY A 145 8.59 -5.78 5.65
N GLY A 146 9.07 -4.78 6.42
CA GLY A 146 10.12 -3.87 6.02
C GLY A 146 11.39 -4.57 5.51
N THR A 147 11.83 -5.64 6.18
CA THR A 147 12.99 -6.41 5.75
C THR A 147 12.82 -7.09 4.39
N TRP A 148 11.59 -7.45 4.01
CA TRP A 148 11.29 -8.12 2.74
C TRP A 148 10.98 -7.11 1.63
N LEU A 149 10.16 -6.10 1.91
CA LEU A 149 9.68 -5.13 0.93
C LEU A 149 10.79 -4.13 0.53
N LEU A 150 11.48 -3.54 1.52
CA LEU A 150 12.46 -2.48 1.26
C LEU A 150 13.57 -2.93 0.31
N GLN A 151 14.21 -4.08 0.59
CA GLN A 151 15.34 -4.54 -0.24
C GLN A 151 14.93 -4.90 -1.68
N ARG A 152 13.65 -5.22 -1.93
CA ARG A 152 13.14 -5.50 -3.27
C ARG A 152 12.95 -4.24 -4.11
N LEU A 153 12.72 -3.12 -3.45
CA LEU A 153 12.58 -1.82 -4.10
C LEU A 153 13.92 -1.14 -4.33
N VAL A 154 14.76 -1.07 -3.29
CA VAL A 154 15.99 -0.25 -3.31
C VAL A 154 17.28 -1.07 -3.40
N GLY A 155 17.18 -2.39 -3.42
CA GLY A 155 18.32 -3.31 -3.35
C GLY A 155 18.87 -3.48 -1.93
N LEU A 156 19.59 -4.61 -1.71
CA LEU A 156 20.02 -5.02 -0.37
C LEU A 156 20.99 -4.03 0.29
N ALA A 157 21.91 -3.43 -0.49
CA ALA A 157 22.92 -2.51 0.04
C ALA A 157 22.26 -1.25 0.62
N LYS A 158 21.37 -0.60 -0.15
CA LYS A 158 20.66 0.61 0.30
C LYS A 158 19.67 0.31 1.43
N ALA A 159 19.01 -0.84 1.38
CA ALA A 159 18.13 -1.28 2.47
C ALA A 159 18.90 -1.44 3.79
N LYS A 160 20.09 -2.07 3.76
CA LYS A 160 20.97 -2.17 4.95
C LYS A 160 21.41 -0.81 5.46
N GLU A 161 21.82 0.10 4.57
CA GLU A 161 22.21 1.46 4.94
C GLU A 161 21.06 2.14 5.68
N MET A 162 19.85 2.21 5.09
CA MET A 162 18.69 2.86 5.69
C MET A 162 18.30 2.25 7.05
N VAL A 163 18.33 0.91 7.16
CA VAL A 163 17.97 0.22 8.40
C VAL A 163 19.02 0.44 9.48
N LEU A 164 20.32 0.20 9.17
CA LEU A 164 21.38 0.20 10.17
C LEU A 164 21.74 1.60 10.66
N THR A 165 21.61 2.61 9.81
CA THR A 165 21.81 4.02 10.20
C THR A 165 20.54 4.64 10.81
N ALA A 166 19.38 4.00 10.58
CA ALA A 166 18.07 4.56 10.92
C ALA A 166 17.87 5.98 10.37
N GLU A 167 18.44 6.24 9.17
CA GLU A 167 18.35 7.51 8.47
C GLU A 167 16.93 7.76 7.96
N ILE A 168 16.56 9.03 7.92
CA ILE A 168 15.34 9.50 7.26
C ILE A 168 15.76 10.21 5.97
N ILE A 169 15.33 9.68 4.84
CA ILE A 169 15.58 10.24 3.51
C ILE A 169 14.42 11.16 3.09
N ASP A 170 14.70 12.09 2.21
CA ASP A 170 13.68 12.95 1.61
C ASP A 170 13.02 12.32 0.37
N ALA A 171 12.02 13.01 -0.18
CA ALA A 171 11.27 12.55 -1.33
C ALA A 171 12.13 12.41 -2.59
N ALA A 172 13.10 13.33 -2.79
CA ALA A 172 13.98 13.30 -3.94
C ALA A 172 14.89 12.06 -3.93
N GLU A 173 15.49 11.76 -2.78
CA GLU A 173 16.28 10.53 -2.61
C GLU A 173 15.39 9.28 -2.71
N ALA A 174 14.17 9.28 -2.14
CA ALA A 174 13.25 8.17 -2.25
C ALA A 174 12.88 7.86 -3.72
N LEU A 175 12.71 8.89 -4.55
CA LEU A 175 12.51 8.73 -5.99
C LEU A 175 13.76 8.21 -6.69
N ARG A 176 14.92 8.77 -6.36
CA ARG A 176 16.20 8.38 -6.99
C ARG A 176 16.55 6.91 -6.78
N ILE A 177 16.26 6.36 -5.59
CA ILE A 177 16.53 4.95 -5.27
C ILE A 177 15.40 3.99 -5.64
N GLY A 178 14.31 4.48 -6.24
CA GLY A 178 13.18 3.66 -6.65
C GLY A 178 12.24 3.24 -5.51
N LEU A 179 12.29 3.90 -4.36
CA LEU A 179 11.39 3.63 -3.24
C LEU A 179 9.97 4.08 -3.54
N VAL A 180 9.80 5.17 -4.29
CA VAL A 180 8.51 5.75 -4.66
C VAL A 180 8.38 5.87 -6.18
N ASN A 181 7.14 5.79 -6.68
CA ASN A 181 6.87 5.85 -8.12
C ASN A 181 6.89 7.29 -8.66
N ARG A 182 6.48 8.27 -7.85
CA ARG A 182 6.42 9.68 -8.23
C ARG A 182 6.60 10.59 -7.03
N VAL A 183 7.19 11.76 -7.30
CA VAL A 183 7.20 12.90 -6.38
C VAL A 183 6.59 14.09 -7.08
N VAL A 184 5.68 14.79 -6.40
CA VAL A 184 4.99 15.98 -6.92
C VAL A 184 4.93 17.06 -5.83
N PRO A 185 4.72 18.35 -6.18
CA PRO A 185 4.45 19.38 -5.20
C PRO A 185 3.29 18.97 -4.27
N ALA A 186 3.39 19.29 -2.98
CA ALA A 186 2.39 18.87 -1.99
C ALA A 186 0.96 19.31 -2.38
N VAL A 187 0.82 20.46 -3.02
CA VAL A 187 -0.47 20.99 -3.49
C VAL A 187 -1.08 20.18 -4.65
N GLU A 188 -0.28 19.38 -5.36
CA GLU A 188 -0.71 18.54 -6.49
C GLU A 188 -0.89 17.07 -6.09
N LEU A 189 -0.52 16.69 -4.87
CA LEU A 189 -0.46 15.30 -4.43
C LEU A 189 -1.82 14.60 -4.57
N GLU A 190 -2.87 15.20 -4.06
CA GLU A 190 -4.23 14.63 -4.12
C GLU A 190 -4.73 14.51 -5.56
N ALA A 191 -4.62 15.58 -6.35
CA ALA A 191 -5.07 15.60 -7.73
C ALA A 191 -4.32 14.56 -8.58
N THR A 192 -2.99 14.44 -8.43
CA THR A 192 -2.18 13.46 -9.15
C THR A 192 -2.54 12.03 -8.74
N THR A 193 -2.73 11.78 -7.45
CA THR A 193 -3.10 10.45 -6.95
C THR A 193 -4.49 10.06 -7.43
N ARG A 194 -5.47 10.97 -7.35
CA ARG A 194 -6.84 10.76 -7.85
C ARG A 194 -6.87 10.49 -9.36
N ALA A 195 -6.10 11.21 -10.15
CA ALA A 195 -5.99 10.99 -11.60
C ALA A 195 -5.41 9.60 -11.91
N LEU A 196 -4.37 9.16 -11.19
CA LEU A 196 -3.83 7.81 -11.35
C LEU A 196 -4.85 6.74 -10.93
N ALA A 197 -5.47 6.89 -9.76
CA ALA A 197 -6.49 5.98 -9.26
C ALA A 197 -7.68 5.86 -10.22
N GLY A 198 -8.14 6.98 -10.79
CA GLY A 198 -9.22 7.01 -11.78
C GLY A 198 -8.87 6.25 -13.06
N ARG A 199 -7.63 6.39 -13.55
CA ARG A 199 -7.16 5.59 -14.70
C ARG A 199 -7.17 4.10 -14.42
N ILE A 200 -6.77 3.69 -13.22
CA ILE A 200 -6.78 2.28 -12.81
C ILE A 200 -8.23 1.80 -12.63
N ALA A 201 -9.08 2.59 -11.99
CA ALA A 201 -10.49 2.26 -11.76
C ALA A 201 -11.29 2.10 -13.08
N ALA A 202 -10.90 2.83 -14.13
CA ALA A 202 -11.46 2.68 -15.47
C ALA A 202 -10.98 1.42 -16.21
N GLY A 203 -9.95 0.75 -15.72
CA GLY A 203 -9.39 -0.48 -16.30
C GLY A 203 -10.23 -1.73 -16.00
N PRO A 204 -9.86 -2.89 -16.57
CA PRO A 204 -10.54 -4.17 -16.37
C PRO A 204 -10.19 -4.76 -14.99
N PRO A 205 -11.15 -4.84 -14.04
CA PRO A 205 -10.84 -5.19 -12.65
C PRO A 205 -10.29 -6.62 -12.48
N LEU A 206 -10.85 -7.58 -13.21
CA LEU A 206 -10.39 -8.98 -13.16
C LEU A 206 -8.93 -9.09 -13.61
N ALA A 207 -8.59 -8.51 -14.77
CA ALA A 207 -7.23 -8.55 -15.30
C ALA A 207 -6.24 -7.81 -14.37
N ALA A 208 -6.64 -6.69 -13.77
CA ALA A 208 -5.82 -5.95 -12.80
C ALA A 208 -5.53 -6.80 -11.55
N THR A 209 -6.54 -7.48 -10.99
CA THR A 209 -6.38 -8.40 -9.86
C THR A 209 -5.44 -9.56 -10.18
N LEU A 210 -5.63 -10.20 -11.33
CA LEU A 210 -4.77 -11.32 -11.76
C LEU A 210 -3.33 -10.87 -12.00
N ALA A 211 -3.13 -9.75 -12.71
CA ALA A 211 -1.79 -9.22 -12.97
C ALA A 211 -1.04 -8.87 -11.69
N LYS A 212 -1.69 -8.19 -10.73
CA LYS A 212 -1.11 -7.91 -9.41
C LYS A 212 -0.70 -9.19 -8.69
N SER A 213 -1.60 -10.18 -8.62
CA SER A 213 -1.33 -11.46 -7.96
C SER A 213 -0.15 -12.20 -8.58
N LEU A 214 -0.07 -12.23 -9.93
CA LEU A 214 1.03 -12.86 -10.66
C LEU A 214 2.36 -12.15 -10.40
N LEU A 215 2.39 -10.80 -10.43
CA LEU A 215 3.59 -10.02 -10.14
C LEU A 215 4.08 -10.26 -8.70
N ASN A 216 3.18 -10.26 -7.72
CA ASN A 216 3.54 -10.52 -6.32
C ASN A 216 4.11 -11.94 -6.15
N ARG A 217 3.52 -12.94 -6.81
CA ARG A 217 3.98 -14.33 -6.75
C ARG A 217 5.30 -14.55 -7.48
N ALA A 218 5.50 -13.90 -8.62
CA ALA A 218 6.72 -14.04 -9.45
C ALA A 218 8.00 -13.69 -8.67
N ALA A 219 7.92 -12.84 -7.65
CA ALA A 219 9.04 -12.51 -6.79
C ALA A 219 9.61 -13.68 -5.95
N THR A 220 8.91 -14.83 -5.88
CA THR A 220 9.25 -15.95 -5.00
C THR A 220 9.26 -17.32 -5.68
N VAL A 221 9.01 -17.38 -6.98
CA VAL A 221 9.00 -18.63 -7.76
C VAL A 221 10.01 -18.58 -8.91
N ASP A 222 10.31 -19.71 -9.52
CA ASP A 222 11.12 -19.77 -10.75
C ASP A 222 10.31 -19.36 -12.00
N LEU A 223 11.01 -19.18 -13.12
CA LEU A 223 10.38 -18.76 -14.37
C LEU A 223 9.32 -19.76 -14.87
N ALA A 224 9.54 -21.06 -14.74
CA ALA A 224 8.58 -22.05 -15.19
C ALA A 224 7.25 -21.97 -14.44
N ALA A 225 7.32 -21.83 -13.11
CA ALA A 225 6.14 -21.63 -12.26
C ALA A 225 5.46 -20.27 -12.51
N ALA A 226 6.23 -19.24 -12.84
CA ALA A 226 5.67 -17.92 -13.22
C ALA A 226 4.90 -18.02 -14.55
N LEU A 227 5.48 -18.64 -15.59
CA LEU A 227 4.83 -18.84 -16.91
C LEU A 227 3.55 -19.69 -16.80
N GLU A 228 3.53 -20.72 -15.96
CA GLU A 228 2.32 -21.51 -15.70
C GLU A 228 1.23 -20.66 -15.05
N GLY A 229 1.62 -19.81 -14.07
CA GLY A 229 0.72 -18.84 -13.46
C GLY A 229 0.15 -17.85 -14.48
N GLU A 230 0.97 -17.33 -15.38
CA GLU A 230 0.57 -16.42 -16.45
C GLU A 230 -0.42 -17.10 -17.42
N ALA A 231 -0.15 -18.35 -17.82
CA ALA A 231 -1.05 -19.11 -18.67
C ALA A 231 -2.43 -19.29 -18.04
N PHE A 232 -2.47 -19.62 -16.74
CA PHE A 232 -3.71 -19.72 -15.98
C PHE A 232 -4.43 -18.37 -15.86
N GLY A 233 -3.70 -17.31 -15.50
CA GLY A 233 -4.27 -15.96 -15.39
C GLY A 233 -4.82 -15.44 -16.70
N GLN A 234 -4.04 -15.61 -17.80
CA GLN A 234 -4.43 -15.18 -19.14
C GLN A 234 -5.66 -15.94 -19.66
N SER A 235 -5.75 -17.25 -19.42
CA SER A 235 -6.92 -18.03 -19.83
C SER A 235 -8.21 -17.54 -19.16
N ASN A 236 -8.14 -17.18 -17.87
CA ASN A 236 -9.28 -16.58 -17.16
C ASN A 236 -9.64 -15.20 -17.71
N ALA A 237 -8.63 -14.35 -17.99
CA ALA A 237 -8.86 -13.02 -18.54
C ALA A 237 -9.48 -13.09 -19.94
N ILE A 238 -9.01 -13.99 -20.83
CA ILE A 238 -9.53 -14.17 -22.19
C ILE A 238 -11.00 -14.59 -22.19
N SER A 239 -11.44 -15.37 -21.23
CA SER A 239 -12.83 -15.85 -21.14
C SER A 239 -13.80 -14.81 -20.57
N SER A 240 -13.32 -13.64 -20.13
CA SER A 240 -14.14 -12.59 -19.49
C SER A 240 -14.91 -11.75 -20.51
N GLU A 241 -16.06 -11.20 -20.06
CA GLU A 241 -16.81 -10.19 -20.84
C GLU A 241 -15.96 -8.92 -21.05
N ASP A 242 -15.11 -8.56 -20.08
CA ASP A 242 -14.23 -7.41 -20.18
C ASP A 242 -13.21 -7.57 -21.31
N HIS A 243 -12.69 -8.78 -21.56
CA HIS A 243 -11.82 -9.02 -22.71
C HIS A 243 -12.58 -8.79 -24.03
N ALA A 244 -13.78 -9.35 -24.17
CA ALA A 244 -14.62 -9.16 -25.35
C ALA A 244 -14.95 -7.69 -25.60
N GLU A 245 -15.27 -6.94 -24.53
CA GLU A 245 -15.49 -5.48 -24.59
C GLU A 245 -14.21 -4.74 -24.99
N GLY A 246 -13.08 -5.10 -24.42
CA GLY A 246 -11.78 -4.48 -24.74
C GLY A 246 -11.43 -4.61 -26.22
N VAL A 247 -11.56 -5.83 -26.77
CA VAL A 247 -11.33 -6.10 -28.20
C VAL A 247 -12.28 -5.29 -29.08
N ARG A 248 -13.59 -5.30 -28.76
CA ARG A 248 -14.60 -4.54 -29.52
C ARG A 248 -14.32 -3.03 -29.47
N ALA A 249 -14.08 -2.49 -28.31
CA ALA A 249 -13.79 -1.07 -28.13
C ALA A 249 -12.53 -0.63 -28.89
N PHE A 250 -11.50 -1.48 -28.90
CA PHE A 250 -10.27 -1.24 -29.67
C PHE A 250 -10.54 -1.18 -31.18
N LEU A 251 -11.30 -2.12 -31.73
CA LEU A 251 -11.67 -2.14 -33.16
C LEU A 251 -12.57 -0.94 -33.54
N GLU A 252 -13.47 -0.56 -32.66
CA GLU A 252 -14.38 0.59 -32.83
C GLU A 252 -13.74 1.95 -32.50
N LYS A 253 -12.48 1.98 -32.04
CA LYS A 253 -11.73 3.19 -31.65
C LYS A 253 -12.46 4.05 -30.60
N ARG A 254 -13.10 3.41 -29.63
CA ARG A 254 -13.76 4.05 -28.50
C ARG A 254 -13.16 3.61 -27.14
N ALA A 255 -13.49 4.33 -26.08
CA ALA A 255 -13.15 3.89 -24.74
C ALA A 255 -13.96 2.64 -24.34
N PRO A 256 -13.31 1.62 -23.73
CA PRO A 256 -13.98 0.44 -23.22
C PRO A 256 -14.78 0.76 -21.95
N LYS A 257 -15.78 -0.10 -21.64
CA LYS A 257 -16.60 -0.02 -20.42
C LYS A 257 -16.51 -1.35 -19.67
N PHE A 258 -15.49 -1.51 -18.85
CA PHE A 258 -15.23 -2.74 -18.11
C PHE A 258 -16.17 -2.91 -16.91
N GLN A 259 -16.65 -4.14 -16.70
CA GLN A 259 -17.62 -4.48 -15.65
C GLN A 259 -17.03 -5.38 -14.56
N GLY A 260 -15.86 -6.01 -14.80
CA GLY A 260 -15.22 -6.92 -13.86
C GLY A 260 -15.77 -8.36 -13.92
N ARG A 261 -16.26 -8.80 -15.06
CA ARG A 261 -16.85 -10.12 -15.24
C ARG A 261 -16.53 -10.72 -16.62
#